data_0f70db3482ea5299de369ff07fc6abd7
#
_entry.id   0f70db3482ea5299de369ff07fc6abd7
#
_cell.length_a   1.000
_cell.length_b   1.000
_cell.length_c   1.000
_cell.angle_alpha   90.00
_cell.angle_beta   90.00
_cell.angle_gamma   90.00
#
_symmetry.space_group_name_H-M   'P 1'
#
loop_
_entity.id
_entity.type
_entity.pdbx_description
1 polymer ?
#
loop_
_entity_poly.entity_id
_entity_poly.type
_entity_poly.pdbx_seq_one_letter_code
_entity_poly.pdbx_strand_id
1 'polypeptide(L)'
;MDVKRIKENIKNMFCDDNFGFEVYIFMKDKSLKHFLFSDKKKNNDNKIFEESTQDMIVNTLKNKFCNENISYIDAINVSDDQQGCYVVEQNEKYAPFKFLDEYLTDDILKTNFKVNQVSEAKGIFFKFRRNDDVLWAYQKIWSVSIPNRSKKNKLFRQNADDEFEELDNQMFAITPTVNLLIIDDYILTDKINFLERYFDFEFYIRAHANEAVSHIKSANIICETRENILNTYIKSSRKSRAKRMMKINQFDVINLSSKKLKEQIKNSEKWKNVFTFTNKDQISLGKYEDINNLIDLLTERFTSSPITGDTFDTKVKTLVKN
;
A
#
# COMPACT_ATOMS: atom_id res chain seq x y z
N MET A 1 2.42 1.74 -13.95
CA MET A 1 1.35 0.89 -13.31
C MET A 1 0.30 0.55 -14.34
N ASP A 2 0.06 -0.72 -14.61
CA ASP A 2 -0.99 -1.21 -15.53
C ASP A 2 -2.19 -1.75 -14.73
N VAL A 3 -3.10 -0.85 -14.38
CA VAL A 3 -4.30 -1.16 -13.57
C VAL A 3 -5.23 -2.15 -14.30
N LYS A 4 -5.30 -2.06 -15.64
CA LYS A 4 -6.17 -2.93 -16.43
C LYS A 4 -5.69 -4.38 -16.34
N ARG A 5 -4.40 -4.59 -16.51
CA ARG A 5 -3.77 -5.91 -16.36
C ARG A 5 -3.96 -6.49 -14.95
N ILE A 6 -3.76 -5.68 -13.90
CA ILE A 6 -3.97 -6.12 -12.52
C ILE A 6 -5.40 -6.60 -12.31
N LYS A 7 -6.41 -5.81 -12.76
CA LYS A 7 -7.83 -6.19 -12.64
C LYS A 7 -8.15 -7.46 -13.42
N GLU A 8 -7.61 -7.61 -14.61
CA GLU A 8 -7.78 -8.80 -15.45
C GLU A 8 -7.19 -10.04 -14.78
N ASN A 9 -5.97 -9.95 -14.22
CA ASN A 9 -5.33 -11.06 -13.53
C ASN A 9 -6.12 -11.50 -12.29
N ILE A 10 -6.65 -10.56 -11.49
CA ILE A 10 -7.50 -10.91 -10.35
C ILE A 10 -8.81 -11.59 -10.82
N LYS A 11 -9.46 -11.06 -11.88
CA LYS A 11 -10.68 -11.65 -12.43
C LYS A 11 -10.42 -13.05 -12.98
N ASN A 12 -9.32 -13.25 -13.68
CA ASN A 12 -8.95 -14.53 -14.25
C ASN A 12 -8.67 -15.58 -13.17
N MET A 13 -8.01 -15.19 -12.06
CA MET A 13 -7.75 -16.08 -10.92
C MET A 13 -9.05 -16.69 -10.38
N PHE A 14 -10.14 -15.94 -10.35
CA PHE A 14 -11.42 -16.32 -9.72
C PHE A 14 -12.57 -16.43 -10.73
N CYS A 15 -12.31 -16.70 -12.01
CA CYS A 15 -13.36 -16.80 -13.02
C CYS A 15 -14.24 -18.06 -12.87
N ASP A 16 -13.70 -19.11 -12.27
CA ASP A 16 -14.36 -20.35 -11.87
C ASP A 16 -13.70 -20.91 -10.60
N ASP A 17 -14.18 -22.04 -10.09
CA ASP A 17 -13.69 -22.67 -8.86
C ASP A 17 -12.43 -23.55 -9.06
N ASN A 18 -11.83 -23.53 -10.25
CA ASN A 18 -10.67 -24.37 -10.59
C ASN A 18 -9.34 -23.65 -10.28
N PHE A 19 -9.09 -23.42 -8.99
CA PHE A 19 -7.83 -22.89 -8.47
C PHE A 19 -7.42 -23.60 -7.18
N GLY A 20 -6.09 -23.66 -6.94
CA GLY A 20 -5.54 -24.15 -5.69
C GLY A 20 -5.67 -23.10 -4.57
N PHE A 21 -5.96 -23.55 -3.34
CA PHE A 21 -6.04 -22.70 -2.16
C PHE A 21 -5.22 -23.29 -1.03
N GLU A 22 -4.27 -22.51 -0.51
CA GLU A 22 -3.42 -22.89 0.61
C GLU A 22 -3.37 -21.75 1.63
N VAL A 23 -3.22 -22.10 2.91
CA VAL A 23 -3.15 -21.13 3.99
C VAL A 23 -1.82 -21.28 4.73
N TYR A 24 -1.17 -20.15 5.00
CA TYR A 24 0.11 -20.10 5.70
C TYR A 24 0.03 -19.10 6.86
N ILE A 25 0.61 -19.46 7.99
CA ILE A 25 0.78 -18.55 9.11
C ILE A 25 2.14 -17.87 9.02
N PHE A 26 2.10 -16.54 8.97
CA PHE A 26 3.29 -15.71 8.98
C PHE A 26 3.74 -15.46 10.42
N MET A 27 4.96 -15.86 10.72
CA MET A 27 5.53 -15.85 12.06
C MET A 27 6.33 -14.58 12.35
N LYS A 28 6.67 -14.33 13.62
CA LYS A 28 7.50 -13.18 14.04
C LYS A 28 8.92 -13.24 13.48
N ASP A 29 9.48 -14.42 13.29
CA ASP A 29 10.79 -14.67 12.68
C ASP A 29 10.78 -14.54 11.15
N LYS A 30 9.67 -14.10 10.56
CA LYS A 30 9.41 -13.97 9.12
C LYS A 30 9.30 -15.30 8.37
N SER A 31 9.27 -16.45 9.05
CA SER A 31 8.98 -17.74 8.42
C SER A 31 7.50 -17.90 8.10
N LEU A 32 7.19 -18.74 7.09
CA LEU A 32 5.84 -19.21 6.79
C LEU A 32 5.69 -20.64 7.25
N LYS A 33 4.54 -20.95 7.87
CA LYS A 33 4.16 -22.30 8.28
C LYS A 33 2.85 -22.67 7.65
N HIS A 34 2.79 -23.84 7.03
CA HIS A 34 1.57 -24.32 6.39
C HIS A 34 0.49 -24.58 7.46
N PHE A 35 -0.69 -24.04 7.23
CA PHE A 35 -1.84 -24.22 8.10
C PHE A 35 -2.79 -25.25 7.49
N LEU A 36 -2.77 -26.45 8.07
CA LEU A 36 -3.70 -27.52 7.68
C LEU A 36 -4.99 -27.35 8.47
N PHE A 37 -6.09 -27.14 7.78
CA PHE A 37 -7.43 -27.12 8.35
C PHE A 37 -8.40 -27.90 7.46
N SER A 38 -9.44 -28.42 8.05
CA SER A 38 -10.48 -29.10 7.31
C SER A 38 -11.72 -28.20 7.30
N ASP A 39 -12.02 -27.67 6.12
CA ASP A 39 -13.24 -26.91 5.87
C ASP A 39 -14.38 -27.93 5.71
N LYS A 40 -15.12 -28.19 6.79
CA LYS A 40 -16.26 -29.11 6.73
C LYS A 40 -17.42 -28.42 6.00
N LYS A 41 -17.52 -28.60 4.69
CA LYS A 41 -18.82 -28.48 4.03
C LYS A 41 -19.75 -29.58 4.64
N LYS A 42 -20.67 -29.21 5.47
CA LYS A 42 -21.75 -30.12 5.86
C LYS A 42 -22.62 -30.37 4.64
N ASN A 43 -22.31 -31.45 3.92
CA ASN A 43 -23.25 -32.10 3.03
C ASN A 43 -24.25 -32.85 3.91
N ASN A 44 -25.31 -32.21 4.37
CA ASN A 44 -26.50 -32.85 4.84
C ASN A 44 -27.68 -31.91 4.74
N ASP A 45 -28.78 -32.43 4.33
CA ASP A 45 -30.07 -31.89 3.91
C ASP A 45 -30.78 -30.86 4.81
N ASN A 46 -30.08 -30.21 5.75
CA ASN A 46 -30.57 -29.08 6.52
C ASN A 46 -29.80 -27.82 6.19
N LYS A 47 -30.37 -27.04 5.32
CA LYS A 47 -30.12 -25.71 4.83
C LYS A 47 -29.53 -24.71 5.85
N ILE A 48 -28.25 -24.83 6.17
CA ILE A 48 -27.44 -23.72 6.57
C ILE A 48 -26.19 -23.84 5.69
N PHE A 49 -26.17 -23.07 4.59
CA PHE A 49 -24.98 -22.88 3.77
C PHE A 49 -24.00 -22.05 4.59
N GLU A 50 -23.18 -22.69 5.39
CA GLU A 50 -21.97 -22.04 5.90
C GLU A 50 -21.02 -21.87 4.72
N GLU A 51 -20.72 -20.62 4.39
CA GLU A 51 -19.72 -20.24 3.41
C GLU A 51 -18.38 -20.87 3.82
N SER A 52 -17.67 -21.52 2.90
CA SER A 52 -16.34 -22.06 3.21
C SER A 52 -15.34 -20.92 3.47
N THR A 53 -14.27 -21.20 4.21
CA THR A 53 -13.20 -20.21 4.45
C THR A 53 -12.64 -19.69 3.12
N GLN A 54 -12.48 -20.56 2.13
CA GLN A 54 -12.06 -20.20 0.78
C GLN A 54 -13.04 -19.20 0.14
N ASP A 55 -14.34 -19.52 0.13
CA ASP A 55 -15.37 -18.67 -0.48
C ASP A 55 -15.45 -17.31 0.23
N MET A 56 -15.38 -17.31 1.56
CA MET A 56 -15.35 -16.08 2.37
C MET A 56 -14.20 -15.16 1.99
N ILE A 57 -12.98 -15.69 1.82
CA ILE A 57 -11.82 -14.89 1.44
C ILE A 57 -11.92 -14.43 -0.02
N VAL A 58 -12.35 -15.31 -0.95
CA VAL A 58 -12.55 -14.96 -2.36
C VAL A 58 -13.59 -13.84 -2.51
N ASN A 59 -14.72 -13.93 -1.80
CA ASN A 59 -15.75 -12.90 -1.81
C ASN A 59 -15.23 -11.58 -1.25
N THR A 60 -14.43 -11.63 -0.18
CA THR A 60 -13.77 -10.46 0.38
C THR A 60 -12.82 -9.80 -0.64
N LEU A 61 -12.03 -10.60 -1.36
CA LEU A 61 -11.10 -10.11 -2.39
C LEU A 61 -11.84 -9.47 -3.56
N LYS A 62 -12.87 -10.15 -4.09
CA LYS A 62 -13.71 -9.63 -5.19
C LYS A 62 -14.36 -8.30 -4.81
N ASN A 63 -14.97 -8.22 -3.64
CA ASN A 63 -15.63 -7.00 -3.17
C ASN A 63 -14.65 -5.85 -2.95
N LYS A 64 -13.45 -6.16 -2.45
CA LYS A 64 -12.47 -5.16 -2.08
C LYS A 64 -11.59 -4.70 -3.23
N PHE A 65 -11.20 -5.57 -4.14
CA PHE A 65 -10.21 -5.27 -5.18
C PHE A 65 -10.74 -5.36 -6.63
N CYS A 66 -11.94 -5.93 -6.88
CA CYS A 66 -12.50 -6.06 -8.22
C CYS A 66 -13.71 -5.17 -8.47
N ASN A 67 -14.19 -4.44 -7.46
CA ASN A 67 -15.33 -3.55 -7.60
C ASN A 67 -15.03 -2.46 -8.63
N GLU A 68 -15.96 -2.22 -9.57
CA GLU A 68 -15.79 -1.25 -10.66
C GLU A 68 -15.67 0.19 -10.15
N ASN A 69 -16.25 0.48 -8.99
CA ASN A 69 -16.22 1.82 -8.38
C ASN A 69 -14.92 2.12 -7.62
N ILE A 70 -13.97 1.17 -7.53
CA ILE A 70 -12.72 1.39 -6.83
C ILE A 70 -11.71 2.10 -7.73
N SER A 71 -11.26 3.26 -7.27
CA SER A 71 -10.15 3.98 -7.88
C SER A 71 -8.82 3.33 -7.44
N TYR A 72 -7.99 2.98 -8.40
CA TYR A 72 -6.63 2.52 -8.14
C TYR A 72 -5.70 3.72 -8.14
N ILE A 73 -4.96 3.88 -7.06
CA ILE A 73 -4.09 5.03 -6.82
C ILE A 73 -2.65 4.53 -6.70
N ASP A 74 -1.77 5.06 -7.54
CA ASP A 74 -0.34 4.81 -7.35
C ASP A 74 0.08 5.31 -5.97
N ALA A 75 0.81 4.50 -5.22
CA ALA A 75 1.23 4.84 -3.86
C ALA A 75 2.13 6.09 -3.80
N ILE A 76 2.76 6.49 -4.90
CA ILE A 76 3.47 7.75 -5.01
C ILE A 76 2.50 8.93 -4.84
N ASN A 77 1.22 8.76 -5.21
CA ASN A 77 0.16 9.78 -5.13
C ASN A 77 -0.56 9.86 -3.76
N VAL A 78 -0.07 9.17 -2.75
CA VAL A 78 -0.73 9.12 -1.44
C VAL A 78 -1.06 10.53 -0.94
N SER A 79 -2.35 10.78 -0.78
CA SER A 79 -2.87 11.89 0.03
C SER A 79 -3.71 11.31 1.16
N ASP A 80 -3.62 11.90 2.34
CA ASP A 80 -4.30 11.37 3.54
C ASP A 80 -5.85 11.36 3.42
N ASP A 81 -6.39 12.07 2.41
CA ASP A 81 -7.83 12.25 2.19
C ASP A 81 -8.41 11.42 1.04
N GLN A 82 -7.60 10.61 0.33
CA GLN A 82 -8.08 9.78 -0.78
C GLN A 82 -8.59 8.42 -0.30
N GLN A 83 -9.80 8.07 -0.72
CA GLN A 83 -10.34 6.72 -0.62
C GLN A 83 -10.09 5.96 -1.92
N GLY A 84 -9.48 4.79 -1.82
CA GLY A 84 -9.20 3.95 -2.98
C GLY A 84 -8.28 2.79 -2.65
N CYS A 85 -7.92 2.05 -3.68
CA CYS A 85 -6.94 0.98 -3.59
C CYS A 85 -5.56 1.51 -3.99
N TYR A 86 -4.66 1.60 -3.04
CA TYR A 86 -3.27 1.98 -3.31
C TYR A 86 -2.52 0.80 -3.93
N VAL A 87 -1.76 1.09 -4.98
CA VAL A 87 -0.91 0.14 -5.68
C VAL A 87 0.55 0.54 -5.47
N VAL A 88 1.33 -0.39 -4.95
CA VAL A 88 2.78 -0.25 -4.74
C VAL A 88 3.48 -1.28 -5.61
N GLU A 89 4.44 -0.86 -6.39
CA GLU A 89 5.28 -1.77 -7.17
C GLU A 89 6.46 -2.25 -6.31
N GLN A 90 6.63 -3.57 -6.21
CA GLN A 90 7.82 -4.18 -5.63
C GLN A 90 8.97 -4.12 -6.63
N ASN A 91 10.12 -3.63 -6.18
CA ASN A 91 11.32 -3.51 -6.98
C ASN A 91 12.56 -3.71 -6.10
N GLU A 92 13.77 -3.57 -6.65
CA GLU A 92 15.01 -3.73 -5.91
C GLU A 92 15.12 -2.84 -4.64
N LYS A 93 14.44 -1.67 -4.66
CA LYS A 93 14.48 -0.72 -3.54
C LYS A 93 13.44 -1.04 -2.46
N TYR A 94 12.33 -1.69 -2.82
CA TYR A 94 11.26 -2.03 -1.88
C TYR A 94 10.55 -3.30 -2.31
N ALA A 95 10.88 -4.39 -1.66
CA ALA A 95 10.30 -5.71 -1.94
C ALA A 95 10.00 -6.48 -0.64
N PRO A 96 9.03 -6.01 0.18
CA PRO A 96 8.78 -6.59 1.50
C PRO A 96 8.24 -8.02 1.45
N PHE A 97 7.76 -8.47 0.29
CA PHE A 97 7.15 -9.79 0.10
C PHE A 97 7.90 -10.69 -0.90
N LYS A 98 9.11 -10.31 -1.32
CA LYS A 98 9.91 -11.15 -2.25
C LYS A 98 10.24 -12.53 -1.67
N PHE A 99 10.27 -12.68 -0.35
CA PHE A 99 10.46 -14.00 0.29
C PHE A 99 9.34 -14.99 -0.06
N LEU A 100 8.16 -14.51 -0.50
CA LEU A 100 7.06 -15.38 -0.93
C LEU A 100 7.41 -16.15 -2.21
N ASP A 101 8.31 -15.63 -3.03
CA ASP A 101 8.74 -16.29 -4.28
C ASP A 101 9.39 -17.65 -3.99
N GLU A 102 10.05 -17.79 -2.83
CA GLU A 102 10.63 -19.07 -2.37
C GLU A 102 9.56 -20.15 -2.16
N TYR A 103 8.31 -19.75 -1.88
CA TYR A 103 7.14 -20.62 -1.69
C TYR A 103 6.32 -20.86 -2.97
N LEU A 104 6.77 -20.32 -4.10
CA LEU A 104 6.21 -20.64 -5.43
C LEU A 104 6.76 -21.97 -5.96
N THR A 105 7.99 -22.34 -5.58
CA THR A 105 8.62 -23.61 -5.94
C THR A 105 8.21 -24.68 -4.93
N ASP A 106 7.77 -25.84 -5.41
CA ASP A 106 7.20 -26.92 -4.56
C ASP A 106 8.21 -27.63 -3.65
N ASP A 107 9.50 -27.31 -3.71
CA ASP A 107 10.60 -28.04 -3.07
C ASP A 107 10.91 -27.61 -1.62
N ILE A 108 10.27 -26.58 -1.09
CA ILE A 108 10.50 -26.15 0.29
C ILE A 108 9.70 -27.04 1.24
N LEU A 109 10.38 -27.69 2.16
CA LEU A 109 9.79 -28.46 3.26
C LEU A 109 8.77 -27.62 4.02
N LYS A 110 7.49 -27.79 3.72
CA LYS A 110 6.37 -27.12 4.35
C LYS A 110 6.27 -27.59 5.82
N THR A 111 6.82 -26.80 6.73
CA THR A 111 6.65 -27.07 8.16
C THR A 111 5.22 -26.69 8.57
N ASN A 112 4.50 -27.66 9.13
CA ASN A 112 3.13 -27.42 9.60
C ASN A 112 3.13 -26.52 10.84
N PHE A 113 2.17 -25.60 10.83
CA PHE A 113 1.88 -24.76 11.98
C PHE A 113 1.28 -25.58 13.13
N LYS A 114 1.79 -25.34 14.34
CA LYS A 114 1.34 -26.05 15.56
C LYS A 114 0.62 -25.09 16.49
N VAL A 115 -0.36 -25.59 17.24
CA VAL A 115 -1.18 -24.79 18.16
C VAL A 115 -0.34 -24.02 19.20
N ASN A 116 0.74 -24.59 19.70
CA ASN A 116 1.62 -23.93 20.67
C ASN A 116 2.40 -22.74 20.08
N GLN A 117 2.33 -22.49 18.78
CA GLN A 117 3.00 -21.39 18.07
C GLN A 117 2.09 -20.18 17.82
N VAL A 118 0.83 -20.22 18.24
CA VAL A 118 -0.16 -19.14 17.98
C VAL A 118 0.32 -17.78 18.52
N SER A 119 1.02 -17.75 19.64
CA SER A 119 1.57 -16.51 20.21
C SER A 119 2.62 -15.84 19.33
N GLU A 120 3.27 -16.59 18.45
CA GLU A 120 4.30 -16.10 17.53
C GLU A 120 3.76 -15.71 16.16
N ALA A 121 2.48 -15.98 15.91
CA ALA A 121 1.82 -15.63 14.64
C ALA A 121 1.61 -14.12 14.52
N LYS A 122 1.96 -13.55 13.36
CA LYS A 122 1.75 -12.15 13.00
C LYS A 122 0.60 -11.95 12.04
N GLY A 123 0.42 -12.89 11.13
CA GLY A 123 -0.57 -12.78 10.06
C GLY A 123 -0.83 -14.12 9.39
N ILE A 124 -1.73 -14.09 8.46
CA ILE A 124 -2.13 -15.23 7.64
C ILE A 124 -1.93 -14.84 6.19
N PHE A 125 -1.25 -15.69 5.44
CA PHE A 125 -1.21 -15.61 3.99
C PHE A 125 -2.13 -16.66 3.39
N PHE A 126 -2.97 -16.23 2.46
CA PHE A 126 -3.79 -17.08 1.62
C PHE A 126 -3.15 -17.10 0.25
N LYS A 127 -2.75 -18.27 -0.23
CA LYS A 127 -2.17 -18.49 -1.56
C LYS A 127 -3.24 -19.05 -2.47
N PHE A 128 -3.44 -18.41 -3.59
CA PHE A 128 -4.28 -18.87 -4.68
C PHE A 128 -3.39 -19.16 -5.87
N ARG A 129 -3.57 -20.32 -6.50
CA ARG A 129 -2.80 -20.72 -7.69
C ARG A 129 -3.75 -21.18 -8.79
N ARG A 130 -3.57 -20.64 -9.97
CA ARG A 130 -4.27 -21.06 -11.18
C ARG A 130 -3.27 -21.14 -12.32
N ASN A 131 -2.99 -22.36 -12.80
CA ASN A 131 -1.88 -22.63 -13.73
C ASN A 131 -0.56 -22.10 -13.12
N ASP A 132 0.13 -21.23 -13.84
CA ASP A 132 1.37 -20.58 -13.40
C ASP A 132 1.14 -19.28 -12.62
N ASP A 133 -0.10 -18.77 -12.61
CA ASP A 133 -0.43 -17.54 -11.90
C ASP A 133 -0.59 -17.80 -10.40
N VAL A 134 0.02 -16.95 -9.60
CA VAL A 134 -0.08 -16.99 -8.14
C VAL A 134 -0.51 -15.63 -7.60
N LEU A 135 -1.44 -15.69 -6.66
CA LEU A 135 -1.94 -14.54 -5.94
C LEU A 135 -1.85 -14.81 -4.45
N TRP A 136 -1.32 -13.86 -3.70
CA TRP A 136 -1.26 -13.94 -2.25
C TRP A 136 -2.15 -12.86 -1.63
N ALA A 137 -2.98 -13.25 -0.67
CA ALA A 137 -3.71 -12.31 0.18
C ALA A 137 -3.17 -12.38 1.60
N TYR A 138 -3.08 -11.24 2.27
CA TYR A 138 -2.59 -11.16 3.64
C TYR A 138 -3.64 -10.60 4.58
N GLN A 139 -3.84 -11.30 5.68
CA GLN A 139 -4.63 -10.88 6.82
C GLN A 139 -3.76 -10.76 8.06
N LYS A 140 -3.77 -9.61 8.70
CA LYS A 140 -3.09 -9.45 9.99
C LYS A 140 -3.87 -10.13 11.11
N ILE A 141 -3.15 -10.87 11.96
CA ILE A 141 -3.71 -11.40 13.20
C ILE A 141 -3.68 -10.30 14.27
N TRP A 142 -4.86 -9.88 14.70
CA TRP A 142 -5.03 -8.93 15.80
C TRP A 142 -5.11 -9.65 17.14
N SER A 143 -4.92 -8.92 18.25
CA SER A 143 -5.06 -9.48 19.60
C SER A 143 -6.46 -10.08 19.86
N VAL A 144 -7.47 -9.51 19.24
CA VAL A 144 -8.85 -10.02 19.30
C VAL A 144 -9.02 -11.34 18.52
N SER A 145 -8.19 -11.60 17.52
CA SER A 145 -8.19 -12.85 16.76
C SER A 145 -7.55 -14.02 17.52
N ILE A 146 -6.94 -13.75 18.66
CA ILE A 146 -6.37 -14.74 19.58
C ILE A 146 -6.92 -14.46 20.98
N PRO A 147 -8.17 -14.87 21.26
CA PRO A 147 -8.87 -14.45 22.47
C PRO A 147 -8.13 -14.78 23.78
N ASN A 148 -7.40 -15.86 23.85
CA ASN A 148 -6.67 -16.29 25.05
C ASN A 148 -5.19 -15.90 25.08
N ARG A 149 -4.73 -15.01 24.18
CA ARG A 149 -3.31 -14.63 24.10
C ARG A 149 -2.76 -14.06 25.41
N SER A 150 -3.58 -13.35 26.17
CA SER A 150 -3.19 -12.68 27.44
C SER A 150 -3.58 -13.45 28.69
N LYS A 151 -4.21 -14.62 28.60
CA LYS A 151 -4.84 -15.37 29.70
C LYS A 151 -5.81 -14.54 30.56
N LYS A 152 -6.20 -13.34 30.14
CA LYS A 152 -7.12 -12.45 30.87
C LYS A 152 -8.57 -12.70 30.51
N ASN A 153 -8.83 -13.25 29.31
CA ASN A 153 -10.18 -13.52 28.81
C ASN A 153 -10.41 -15.02 28.85
N LYS A 154 -11.52 -15.42 29.45
CA LYS A 154 -12.03 -16.79 29.39
C LYS A 154 -13.02 -16.87 28.27
N LEU A 155 -12.90 -17.90 27.45
CA LEU A 155 -13.82 -18.22 26.38
C LEU A 155 -14.61 -19.45 26.75
N PHE A 156 -15.89 -19.41 26.44
CA PHE A 156 -16.80 -20.49 26.66
C PHE A 156 -17.46 -20.89 25.34
N ARG A 157 -17.63 -22.17 25.10
CA ARG A 157 -18.49 -22.66 24.02
C ARG A 157 -19.69 -23.36 24.66
N GLN A 158 -20.84 -23.25 24.04
CA GLN A 158 -22.01 -24.04 24.38
C GLN A 158 -21.80 -25.49 23.88
N ASN A 159 -21.98 -26.45 24.75
CA ASN A 159 -21.99 -27.86 24.39
C ASN A 159 -23.44 -28.35 24.03
N ALA A 160 -23.56 -29.63 23.70
CA ALA A 160 -24.84 -30.20 23.26
C ALA A 160 -25.92 -30.21 24.35
N ASP A 161 -25.53 -30.04 25.61
CA ASP A 161 -26.44 -30.13 26.79
C ASP A 161 -26.81 -28.73 27.31
N ASP A 162 -26.68 -27.69 26.48
CA ASP A 162 -26.92 -26.28 26.82
C ASP A 162 -26.01 -25.70 27.96
N GLU A 163 -24.96 -26.42 28.31
CA GLU A 163 -23.95 -25.96 29.26
C GLU A 163 -22.81 -25.24 28.53
N PHE A 164 -22.15 -24.31 29.24
CA PHE A 164 -20.97 -23.62 28.73
C PHE A 164 -19.68 -24.23 29.27
N GLU A 165 -18.85 -24.73 28.39
CA GLU A 165 -17.52 -25.28 28.70
C GLU A 165 -16.43 -24.25 28.44
N GLU A 166 -15.54 -24.04 29.42
CA GLU A 166 -14.37 -23.15 29.25
C GLU A 166 -13.41 -23.74 28.20
N LEU A 167 -13.04 -22.92 27.21
CA LEU A 167 -12.09 -23.30 26.18
C LEU A 167 -10.67 -22.98 26.66
N ASP A 168 -9.95 -24.02 27.08
CA ASP A 168 -8.54 -23.90 27.50
C ASP A 168 -7.55 -23.80 26.33
N ASN A 169 -8.00 -24.08 25.11
CA ASN A 169 -7.15 -24.12 23.94
C ASN A 169 -6.93 -22.71 23.33
N GLN A 170 -5.73 -22.48 22.84
CA GLN A 170 -5.43 -21.31 22.03
C GLN A 170 -6.19 -21.37 20.71
N MET A 171 -6.98 -20.35 20.44
CA MET A 171 -7.78 -20.22 19.22
C MET A 171 -7.36 -18.98 18.47
N PHE A 172 -7.50 -18.97 17.18
CA PHE A 172 -7.47 -17.76 16.38
C PHE A 172 -8.56 -17.78 15.32
N ALA A 173 -9.03 -16.59 14.97
CA ALA A 173 -10.11 -16.45 14.01
C ALA A 173 -9.55 -15.98 12.66
N ILE A 174 -10.00 -16.65 11.59
CA ILE A 174 -9.94 -16.12 10.23
C ILE A 174 -11.22 -15.29 10.05
N THR A 175 -11.07 -14.04 9.67
CA THR A 175 -12.18 -13.11 9.51
C THR A 175 -12.33 -12.70 8.03
N PRO A 176 -13.51 -12.22 7.58
CA PRO A 176 -13.72 -11.75 6.21
C PRO A 176 -13.01 -10.38 5.99
N THR A 177 -11.70 -10.35 6.26
CA THR A 177 -10.89 -9.16 6.07
C THR A 177 -9.58 -9.52 5.40
N VAL A 178 -9.18 -8.76 4.40
CA VAL A 178 -7.88 -8.84 3.74
C VAL A 178 -7.24 -7.47 3.81
N ASN A 179 -6.01 -7.39 4.29
CA ASN A 179 -5.29 -6.13 4.43
C ASN A 179 -4.48 -5.79 3.18
N LEU A 180 -3.88 -6.81 2.55
CA LEU A 180 -3.07 -6.66 1.34
C LEU A 180 -3.43 -7.76 0.35
N LEU A 181 -3.31 -7.43 -0.93
CA LEU A 181 -3.26 -8.37 -2.04
C LEU A 181 -1.93 -8.20 -2.74
N ILE A 182 -1.25 -9.31 -3.03
CA ILE A 182 0.03 -9.34 -3.73
C ILE A 182 -0.19 -10.15 -4.98
N ILE A 183 0.09 -9.55 -6.11
CA ILE A 183 -0.06 -10.17 -7.44
C ILE A 183 1.04 -9.66 -8.35
N ASP A 184 1.77 -10.56 -8.96
CA ASP A 184 2.98 -10.24 -9.72
C ASP A 184 3.93 -9.40 -8.82
N ASP A 185 4.44 -8.30 -9.33
CA ASP A 185 5.26 -7.34 -8.58
C ASP A 185 4.45 -6.24 -7.86
N TYR A 186 3.12 -6.39 -7.74
CA TYR A 186 2.27 -5.35 -7.17
C TYR A 186 1.71 -5.74 -5.79
N ILE A 187 1.68 -4.75 -4.90
CA ILE A 187 1.01 -4.83 -3.60
C ILE A 187 -0.19 -3.88 -3.65
N LEU A 188 -1.37 -4.41 -3.39
CA LEU A 188 -2.60 -3.63 -3.33
C LEU A 188 -3.08 -3.54 -1.88
N THR A 189 -3.48 -2.34 -1.45
CA THR A 189 -4.04 -2.12 -0.10
C THR A 189 -5.00 -0.93 -0.10
N ASP A 190 -6.02 -0.98 0.76
CA ASP A 190 -6.90 0.17 1.01
C ASP A 190 -6.32 1.15 2.05
N LYS A 191 -5.26 0.74 2.76
CA LYS A 191 -4.68 1.50 3.87
C LYS A 191 -3.16 1.55 3.79
N ILE A 192 -2.63 2.57 3.15
CA ILE A 192 -1.17 2.75 3.03
C ILE A 192 -0.46 2.77 4.40
N ASN A 193 -1.11 3.29 5.43
CA ASN A 193 -0.60 3.30 6.81
C ASN A 193 -0.33 1.88 7.34
N PHE A 194 -0.95 0.87 6.76
CA PHE A 194 -0.69 -0.52 7.10
C PHE A 194 0.72 -0.94 6.65
N LEU A 195 1.12 -0.59 5.45
CA LEU A 195 2.49 -0.81 4.95
C LEU A 195 3.52 -0.03 5.76
N GLU A 196 3.19 1.21 6.15
CA GLU A 196 4.09 2.05 6.96
C GLU A 196 4.37 1.46 8.34
N ARG A 197 3.38 0.80 8.95
CA ARG A 197 3.52 0.26 10.32
C ARG A 197 4.18 -1.10 10.38
N TYR A 198 4.00 -1.92 9.35
CA TYR A 198 4.30 -3.34 9.44
C TYR A 198 5.28 -3.84 8.40
N PHE A 199 5.55 -3.05 7.33
CA PHE A 199 6.34 -3.49 6.19
C PHE A 199 7.34 -2.45 5.68
N ASP A 200 7.85 -1.60 6.59
CA ASP A 200 8.93 -0.64 6.34
C ASP A 200 8.70 0.29 5.12
N PHE A 201 7.45 0.66 4.83
CA PHE A 201 7.09 1.51 3.70
C PHE A 201 7.75 2.90 3.77
N GLU A 202 8.22 3.32 4.94
CA GLU A 202 9.03 4.52 5.09
C GLU A 202 10.28 4.50 4.22
N PHE A 203 10.88 3.33 4.04
CA PHE A 203 12.03 3.16 3.16
C PHE A 203 11.67 3.48 1.70
N TYR A 204 10.52 2.99 1.22
CA TYR A 204 9.98 3.31 -0.10
C TYR A 204 9.79 4.82 -0.30
N ILE A 205 9.12 5.49 0.66
CA ILE A 205 8.88 6.94 0.63
C ILE A 205 10.20 7.71 0.54
N ARG A 206 11.19 7.34 1.36
CA ARG A 206 12.50 8.03 1.37
C ARG A 206 13.31 7.77 0.12
N ALA A 207 13.26 6.58 -0.44
CA ALA A 207 13.93 6.24 -1.69
C ALA A 207 13.42 7.14 -2.84
N HIS A 208 12.10 7.22 -3.02
CA HIS A 208 11.49 8.08 -4.04
C HIS A 208 11.65 9.58 -3.77
N ALA A 209 11.68 10.01 -2.50
CA ALA A 209 11.98 11.39 -2.17
C ALA A 209 13.43 11.77 -2.51
N ASN A 210 14.41 10.87 -2.30
CA ASN A 210 15.80 11.08 -2.71
C ASN A 210 15.93 11.17 -4.24
N GLU A 211 15.18 10.32 -4.96
CA GLU A 211 15.13 10.33 -6.42
C GLU A 211 14.61 11.69 -6.93
N ALA A 212 13.50 12.19 -6.36
CA ALA A 212 12.95 13.51 -6.68
C ALA A 212 13.96 14.64 -6.42
N VAL A 213 14.69 14.59 -5.30
CA VAL A 213 15.77 15.55 -5.01
C VAL A 213 16.87 15.48 -6.06
N SER A 214 17.26 14.28 -6.48
CA SER A 214 18.27 14.10 -7.53
C SER A 214 17.80 14.67 -8.88
N HIS A 215 16.54 14.45 -9.25
CA HIS A 215 15.94 15.00 -10.46
C HIS A 215 15.91 16.54 -10.42
N ILE A 216 15.46 17.15 -9.30
CA ILE A 216 15.45 18.61 -9.15
C ILE A 216 16.85 19.19 -9.30
N LYS A 217 17.87 18.55 -8.69
CA LYS A 217 19.26 19.01 -8.79
C LYS A 217 19.82 18.87 -10.21
N SER A 218 19.55 17.76 -10.88
CA SER A 218 20.01 17.52 -12.25
C SER A 218 19.37 18.46 -13.27
N ALA A 219 18.13 18.88 -13.03
CA ALA A 219 17.43 19.84 -13.88
C ALA A 219 18.02 21.27 -13.83
N ASN A 220 18.89 21.55 -12.86
CA ASN A 220 19.57 22.84 -12.70
C ASN A 220 18.60 24.05 -12.59
N ILE A 221 17.40 23.83 -12.09
CA ILE A 221 16.34 24.86 -11.94
C ILE A 221 16.41 25.60 -10.60
N ILE A 222 17.22 25.09 -9.66
CA ILE A 222 17.33 25.63 -8.30
C ILE A 222 18.76 25.96 -7.92
N CYS A 223 18.92 26.83 -6.92
CA CYS A 223 20.18 27.11 -6.22
C CYS A 223 19.90 26.99 -4.70
N GLU A 224 20.58 26.06 -4.04
CA GLU A 224 20.54 25.94 -2.58
C GLU A 224 21.42 27.03 -1.96
N THR A 225 20.82 28.08 -1.37
CA THR A 225 21.55 29.12 -0.62
C THR A 225 21.97 28.65 0.76
N ARG A 226 21.34 27.61 1.26
CA ARG A 226 21.73 26.83 2.43
C ARG A 226 22.14 25.44 1.99
N GLU A 227 23.35 25.05 2.33
CA GLU A 227 23.91 23.77 1.92
C GLU A 227 23.00 22.58 2.29
N ASN A 228 22.79 21.70 1.33
CA ASN A 228 22.00 20.47 1.48
C ASN A 228 20.58 20.65 2.06
N ILE A 229 19.94 21.80 1.85
CA ILE A 229 18.62 22.08 2.43
C ILE A 229 17.55 21.09 1.96
N LEU A 230 17.57 20.64 0.69
CA LEU A 230 16.66 19.63 0.18
C LEU A 230 16.83 18.29 0.90
N ASN A 231 18.07 17.83 1.05
CA ASN A 231 18.35 16.59 1.77
C ASN A 231 17.95 16.68 3.25
N THR A 232 18.18 17.83 3.88
CA THR A 232 17.77 18.07 5.27
C THR A 232 16.26 18.08 5.42
N TYR A 233 15.54 18.62 4.44
CA TYR A 233 14.09 18.64 4.41
C TYR A 233 13.49 17.24 4.40
N ILE A 234 13.96 16.33 3.53
CA ILE A 234 13.43 14.97 3.42
C ILE A 234 13.89 14.05 4.55
N LYS A 235 15.07 14.30 5.16
CA LYS A 235 15.59 13.55 6.32
C LYS A 235 14.93 13.95 7.63
N SER A 236 14.11 15.00 7.64
CA SER A 236 13.42 15.44 8.86
C SER A 236 12.55 14.32 9.45
N SER A 237 12.29 14.37 10.76
CA SER A 237 11.41 13.43 11.46
C SER A 237 9.94 13.46 10.94
N ARG A 238 9.56 14.51 10.23
CA ARG A 238 8.22 14.65 9.61
C ARG A 238 8.15 13.87 8.30
N LYS A 239 7.61 12.66 8.36
CA LYS A 239 7.37 11.79 7.19
C LYS A 239 6.58 12.49 6.07
N SER A 240 5.67 13.39 6.42
CA SER A 240 4.89 14.18 5.46
C SER A 240 5.74 14.98 4.46
N ARG A 241 6.95 15.41 4.84
CA ARG A 241 7.86 16.13 3.95
C ARG A 241 8.42 15.22 2.85
N ALA A 242 8.86 14.03 3.22
CA ALA A 242 9.33 13.05 2.25
C ALA A 242 8.19 12.60 1.32
N LYS A 243 6.96 12.36 1.84
CA LYS A 243 5.76 12.06 1.04
C LYS A 243 5.43 13.17 0.04
N ARG A 244 5.55 14.44 0.43
CA ARG A 244 5.33 15.55 -0.50
C ARG A 244 6.39 15.59 -1.59
N MET A 245 7.65 15.40 -1.24
CA MET A 245 8.77 15.42 -2.17
C MET A 245 8.68 14.31 -3.23
N MET A 246 8.34 13.08 -2.84
CA MET A 246 8.26 11.96 -3.77
C MET A 246 7.22 12.15 -4.88
N LYS A 247 6.18 12.97 -4.65
CA LYS A 247 5.15 13.28 -5.66
C LYS A 247 5.70 13.97 -6.90
N ILE A 248 6.81 14.66 -6.78
CA ILE A 248 7.46 15.37 -7.90
C ILE A 248 7.83 14.41 -9.03
N ASN A 249 8.16 13.15 -8.72
CA ASN A 249 8.53 12.15 -9.73
C ASN A 249 7.46 11.88 -10.79
N GLN A 250 6.23 12.36 -10.59
CA GLN A 250 5.11 12.14 -11.50
C GLN A 250 4.94 13.23 -12.55
N PHE A 251 5.62 14.36 -12.37
CA PHE A 251 5.41 15.54 -13.18
C PHE A 251 6.63 15.84 -14.05
N ASP A 252 6.40 15.99 -15.36
CA ASP A 252 7.44 16.30 -16.35
C ASP A 252 7.92 17.76 -16.30
N VAL A 253 7.43 18.57 -15.36
CA VAL A 253 7.79 20.00 -15.21
C VAL A 253 9.28 20.21 -14.97
N ILE A 254 9.97 19.18 -14.49
CA ILE A 254 11.43 19.18 -14.27
C ILE A 254 12.22 19.33 -15.59
N ASN A 255 11.60 19.03 -16.72
CA ASN A 255 12.23 19.15 -18.06
C ASN A 255 12.28 20.59 -18.60
N LEU A 256 11.74 21.56 -17.85
CA LEU A 256 11.81 22.97 -18.25
C LEU A 256 13.19 23.56 -17.92
N SER A 257 13.74 24.37 -18.83
CA SER A 257 14.91 25.17 -18.50
C SER A 257 14.61 26.22 -17.42
N SER A 258 15.60 26.58 -16.59
CA SER A 258 15.44 27.56 -15.51
C SER A 258 14.90 28.91 -16.03
N LYS A 259 15.33 29.35 -17.22
CA LYS A 259 14.83 30.56 -17.87
C LYS A 259 13.33 30.47 -18.18
N LYS A 260 12.90 29.36 -18.81
CA LYS A 260 11.50 29.17 -19.18
C LYS A 260 10.61 29.06 -17.93
N LEU A 261 11.09 28.35 -16.90
CA LEU A 261 10.38 28.25 -15.62
C LEU A 261 10.24 29.62 -14.95
N LYS A 262 11.30 30.45 -14.94
CA LYS A 262 11.26 31.81 -14.41
C LYS A 262 10.23 32.69 -15.15
N GLU A 263 10.17 32.61 -16.47
CA GLU A 263 9.19 33.33 -17.28
C GLU A 263 7.74 32.93 -16.92
N GLN A 264 7.49 31.62 -16.78
CA GLN A 264 6.17 31.13 -16.38
C GLN A 264 5.80 31.59 -14.96
N ILE A 265 6.74 31.52 -14.01
CA ILE A 265 6.53 32.00 -12.63
C ILE A 265 6.19 33.48 -12.61
N LYS A 266 6.91 34.32 -13.37
CA LYS A 266 6.66 35.76 -13.44
C LYS A 266 5.31 36.12 -14.04
N ASN A 267 4.81 35.31 -14.96
CA ASN A 267 3.51 35.49 -15.61
C ASN A 267 2.35 34.95 -14.77
N SER A 268 2.63 34.24 -13.67
CA SER A 268 1.62 33.68 -12.80
C SER A 268 1.27 34.64 -11.67
N GLU A 269 -0.01 35.01 -11.54
CA GLU A 269 -0.50 35.86 -10.43
C GLU A 269 -0.18 35.24 -9.05
N LYS A 270 -0.22 33.92 -8.93
CA LYS A 270 0.06 33.21 -7.68
C LYS A 270 1.55 33.22 -7.34
N TRP A 271 2.43 33.02 -8.32
CA TRP A 271 3.83 32.70 -8.07
C TRP A 271 4.81 33.88 -8.27
N LYS A 272 4.40 34.95 -8.95
CA LYS A 272 5.27 36.08 -9.35
C LYS A 272 6.07 36.71 -8.20
N ASN A 273 5.52 36.68 -6.97
CA ASN A 273 6.16 37.27 -5.77
C ASN A 273 6.61 36.23 -4.73
N VAL A 274 6.50 34.93 -5.04
CA VAL A 274 6.80 33.86 -4.07
C VAL A 274 8.27 33.46 -4.11
N PHE A 275 8.88 33.51 -5.30
CA PHE A 275 10.25 33.03 -5.50
C PHE A 275 11.24 34.16 -5.75
N THR A 276 12.43 34.01 -5.18
CA THR A 276 13.60 34.80 -5.54
C THR A 276 14.48 34.00 -6.51
N PHE A 277 15.18 34.73 -7.40
CA PHE A 277 16.00 34.11 -8.45
C PHE A 277 17.45 34.56 -8.35
N THR A 278 18.35 33.65 -8.68
CA THR A 278 19.79 33.96 -8.87
C THR A 278 20.03 34.65 -10.20
N ASN A 279 21.26 35.12 -10.42
CA ASN A 279 21.71 35.69 -11.69
C ASN A 279 21.68 34.67 -12.86
N LYS A 280 21.58 33.36 -12.54
CA LYS A 280 21.46 32.26 -13.50
C LYS A 280 20.04 31.83 -13.73
N ASP A 281 19.04 32.61 -13.33
CA ASP A 281 17.61 32.36 -13.45
C ASP A 281 17.10 31.13 -12.62
N GLN A 282 17.90 30.66 -11.66
CA GLN A 282 17.55 29.56 -10.77
C GLN A 282 16.76 30.06 -9.58
N ILE A 283 15.79 29.26 -9.12
CA ILE A 283 15.03 29.52 -7.88
C ILE A 283 15.97 29.37 -6.68
N SER A 284 16.01 30.39 -5.83
CA SER A 284 16.81 30.41 -4.61
C SER A 284 16.09 29.71 -3.47
N LEU A 285 16.71 28.68 -2.85
CA LEU A 285 16.15 27.93 -1.74
C LEU A 285 16.96 28.17 -0.46
N GLY A 286 16.40 28.90 0.52
CA GLY A 286 17.06 29.19 1.80
C GLY A 286 16.33 28.64 3.03
N LYS A 287 15.04 28.41 2.93
CA LYS A 287 14.18 27.93 4.02
C LYS A 287 13.21 26.83 3.56
N TYR A 288 12.63 26.11 4.50
CA TYR A 288 11.71 25.01 4.19
C TYR A 288 10.42 25.47 3.51
N GLU A 289 10.01 26.73 3.70
CA GLU A 289 8.88 27.32 3.01
C GLU A 289 9.12 27.41 1.50
N ASP A 290 10.34 27.79 1.09
CA ASP A 290 10.73 27.85 -0.32
C ASP A 290 10.60 26.45 -0.97
N ILE A 291 10.99 25.39 -0.24
CA ILE A 291 10.84 24.02 -0.70
C ILE A 291 9.39 23.62 -0.81
N ASN A 292 8.54 23.99 0.17
CA ASN A 292 7.11 23.73 0.10
C ASN A 292 6.48 24.38 -1.14
N ASN A 293 6.81 25.64 -1.39
CA ASN A 293 6.32 26.39 -2.55
C ASN A 293 6.84 25.77 -3.86
N LEU A 294 8.12 25.33 -3.88
CA LEU A 294 8.68 24.63 -5.03
C LEU A 294 7.93 23.31 -5.32
N ILE A 295 7.64 22.51 -4.30
CA ILE A 295 6.88 21.27 -4.45
C ILE A 295 5.48 21.59 -5.00
N ASP A 296 4.79 22.57 -4.45
CA ASP A 296 3.45 22.96 -4.89
C ASP A 296 3.45 23.49 -6.33
N LEU A 297 4.50 24.19 -6.74
CA LEU A 297 4.73 24.62 -8.11
C LEU A 297 4.94 23.41 -9.04
N LEU A 298 5.91 22.55 -8.71
CA LEU A 298 6.29 21.41 -9.55
C LEU A 298 5.22 20.32 -9.63
N THR A 299 4.38 20.20 -8.60
CA THR A 299 3.23 19.27 -8.60
C THR A 299 1.96 19.92 -9.10
N GLU A 300 2.05 21.17 -9.61
CA GLU A 300 0.93 21.95 -10.15
C GLU A 300 -0.34 21.88 -9.26
N ARG A 301 -0.17 22.06 -7.95
CA ARG A 301 -1.25 22.00 -6.95
C ARG A 301 -2.24 23.17 -7.04
N PHE A 302 -2.57 23.57 -8.24
CA PHE A 302 -3.54 24.61 -8.51
C PHE A 302 -4.24 24.35 -9.85
N THR A 303 -5.47 24.76 -9.92
CA THR A 303 -6.25 24.76 -11.15
C THR A 303 -6.90 26.12 -11.32
N SER A 304 -7.03 26.58 -12.54
CA SER A 304 -7.82 27.78 -12.84
C SER A 304 -9.22 27.37 -13.29
N SER A 305 -10.22 28.09 -12.80
CA SER A 305 -11.58 27.94 -13.31
C SER A 305 -11.62 28.36 -14.78
N PRO A 306 -12.11 27.54 -15.69
CA PRO A 306 -12.29 27.93 -17.09
C PRO A 306 -13.44 29.00 -17.24
N ILE A 307 -14.24 29.21 -16.19
CA ILE A 307 -15.37 30.14 -16.22
C ILE A 307 -14.99 31.49 -15.65
N THR A 308 -14.37 31.54 -14.48
CA THR A 308 -14.04 32.78 -13.77
C THR A 308 -12.58 33.20 -13.92
N GLY A 309 -11.70 32.33 -14.38
CA GLY A 309 -10.26 32.55 -14.39
C GLY A 309 -9.56 32.45 -13.01
N ASP A 310 -10.37 32.33 -11.93
CA ASP A 310 -9.80 32.24 -10.58
C ASP A 310 -8.96 30.99 -10.41
N THR A 311 -7.86 31.14 -9.65
CA THR A 311 -6.96 30.01 -9.34
C THR A 311 -7.35 29.38 -8.01
N PHE A 312 -7.64 28.10 -8.02
CA PHE A 312 -7.98 27.31 -6.83
C PHE A 312 -6.82 26.45 -6.40
N ASP A 313 -6.60 26.33 -5.08
CA ASP A 313 -5.69 25.37 -4.51
C ASP A 313 -6.34 23.99 -4.51
N THR A 314 -5.77 23.05 -5.27
CA THR A 314 -6.24 21.68 -5.32
C THR A 314 -5.41 20.80 -4.41
N LYS A 315 -5.97 20.38 -3.28
CA LYS A 315 -5.31 19.46 -2.34
C LYS A 315 -5.04 18.10 -2.95
N VAL A 316 -5.82 17.71 -3.95
CA VAL A 316 -5.74 16.41 -4.63
C VAL A 316 -5.77 16.63 -6.13
N LYS A 317 -4.65 16.42 -6.80
CA LYS A 317 -4.58 16.36 -8.26
C LYS A 317 -4.13 14.95 -8.65
N THR A 318 -5.01 14.21 -9.31
CA THR A 318 -4.68 12.93 -9.92
C THR A 318 -4.36 13.19 -11.38
N LEU A 319 -3.17 12.81 -11.83
CA LEU A 319 -2.82 12.89 -13.24
C LEU A 319 -3.64 11.84 -14.00
N VAL A 320 -4.65 12.27 -14.74
CA VAL A 320 -5.36 11.43 -15.70
C VAL A 320 -4.49 11.41 -16.95
N LYS A 321 -3.70 10.36 -17.13
CA LYS A 321 -3.06 10.08 -18.43
C LYS A 321 -4.15 9.50 -19.34
N ASN A 322 -4.48 10.22 -20.40
CA ASN A 322 -5.32 9.73 -21.49
C ASN A 322 -4.59 8.62 -22.24
#